data_e27640c263bae4371885dfb95de49db5
#
_entry.id   e27640c263bae4371885dfb95de49db5
#
_cell.length_a   1.000
_cell.length_b   1.000
_cell.length_c   1.000
_cell.angle_alpha   90.00
_cell.angle_beta   90.00
_cell.angle_gamma   90.00
#
_symmetry.space_group_name_H-M   'P 1'
#
loop_
_entity.id
_entity.type
_entity.pdbx_description
1 polymer ?
#
loop_
_entity_poly.entity_id
_entity_poly.type
_entity_poly.pdbx_seq_one_letter_code
_entity_poly.pdbx_strand_id
1 'polypeptide(L)'
;MVAHRQRGSSAQSAAFSAPETWYEPQDRDSIRYVMNPAGDGFLHPVTIDEVRQRIAELPSRFTQPIEVVQFSSMTRKRSLFPLYGMQWGPNIYLYPIEASLQETYHRPPHPQQLVEARMYGGVWTQIGPIWQLTWTPDSIRDFYLNNVLVHEIGHVNDQRNTNSAARERYANWFATEYGYRSTRGRI
;
A
#
# COMPACT_ATOMS: atom_id res chain seq x y z
N MET A 1 -1.91 14.47 49.74
CA MET A 1 -1.05 14.25 48.56
C MET A 1 -1.55 13.01 47.84
N VAL A 2 -2.32 13.18 46.79
CA VAL A 2 -2.88 12.04 46.02
C VAL A 2 -2.08 12.00 44.72
N ALA A 3 -1.26 10.95 44.54
CA ALA A 3 -0.48 10.70 43.35
C ALA A 3 -1.41 10.29 42.22
N HIS A 4 -1.51 11.12 41.19
CA HIS A 4 -2.13 10.77 39.92
C HIS A 4 -1.23 9.79 39.17
N ARG A 5 -1.64 8.53 39.17
CA ARG A 5 -1.06 7.48 38.36
C ARG A 5 -1.47 7.73 36.89
N GLN A 6 -0.59 8.26 36.09
CA GLN A 6 -0.75 8.30 34.64
C GLN A 6 -0.85 6.86 34.13
N ARG A 7 -2.02 6.50 33.64
CA ARG A 7 -2.19 5.26 32.87
C ARG A 7 -1.39 5.41 31.58
N GLY A 8 -0.37 4.60 31.47
CA GLY A 8 0.36 4.46 30.23
C GLY A 8 -0.62 4.08 29.11
N SER A 9 -0.71 4.93 28.10
CA SER A 9 -1.35 4.63 26.84
C SER A 9 -0.68 3.40 26.26
N SER A 10 -1.38 2.27 26.24
CA SER A 10 -0.96 1.09 25.51
C SER A 10 -0.74 1.50 24.06
N ALA A 11 0.48 1.30 23.57
CA ALA A 11 0.81 1.49 22.17
C ALA A 11 -0.07 0.55 21.34
N GLN A 12 -1.21 1.05 20.89
CA GLN A 12 -2.01 0.37 19.88
C GLN A 12 -1.14 0.21 18.64
N SER A 13 -1.16 -0.99 18.10
CA SER A 13 -0.32 -1.40 17.01
C SER A 13 -0.36 -0.37 15.89
N ALA A 14 0.80 0.13 15.49
CA ALA A 14 0.94 1.14 14.44
C ALA A 14 0.41 0.69 13.07
N ALA A 15 0.12 -0.59 12.90
CA ALA A 15 -0.49 -1.17 11.70
C ALA A 15 -1.86 -0.58 11.33
N PHE A 16 -2.56 0.00 12.29
CA PHE A 16 -3.89 0.58 12.09
C PHE A 16 -3.92 2.11 12.28
N SER A 17 -2.85 2.78 11.88
CA SER A 17 -2.87 4.25 11.85
C SER A 17 -3.83 4.73 10.80
N ALA A 18 -4.76 5.56 11.24
CA ALA A 18 -5.63 6.29 10.33
C ALA A 18 -4.84 7.04 9.26
N PRO A 19 -5.35 7.14 8.02
CA PRO A 19 -4.82 8.08 7.05
C PRO A 19 -4.94 9.51 7.58
N GLU A 20 -4.14 10.42 7.06
CA GLU A 20 -4.15 11.83 7.47
C GLU A 20 -5.49 12.51 7.24
N THR A 21 -6.18 12.10 6.17
CA THR A 21 -7.52 12.58 5.83
C THR A 21 -8.44 11.41 5.61
N TRP A 22 -9.52 11.34 6.38
CA TRP A 22 -10.57 10.37 6.20
C TRP A 22 -11.61 10.94 5.23
N TYR A 23 -11.95 10.15 4.21
CA TYR A 23 -13.04 10.49 3.31
C TYR A 23 -14.24 9.63 3.64
N GLU A 24 -15.37 10.29 3.92
CA GLU A 24 -16.65 9.59 4.04
C GLU A 24 -17.15 9.18 2.64
N PRO A 25 -17.79 8.01 2.51
CA PRO A 25 -18.40 7.56 1.27
C PRO A 25 -19.40 8.60 0.76
N GLN A 26 -19.39 8.94 -0.53
CA GLN A 26 -20.23 9.96 -1.13
C GLN A 26 -20.94 9.50 -2.41
N ASP A 27 -20.91 8.20 -2.74
CA ASP A 27 -21.51 7.62 -3.96
C ASP A 27 -21.16 8.44 -5.22
N ARG A 28 -19.87 8.65 -5.45
CA ARG A 28 -19.36 9.46 -6.56
C ARG A 28 -19.41 8.69 -7.87
N ASP A 29 -19.78 9.37 -8.94
CA ASP A 29 -19.76 8.84 -10.31
C ASP A 29 -18.34 8.76 -10.91
N SER A 30 -17.34 9.40 -10.27
CA SER A 30 -15.97 9.44 -10.75
C SER A 30 -14.97 9.41 -9.60
N ILE A 31 -13.81 8.80 -9.85
CA ILE A 31 -12.72 8.71 -8.87
C ILE A 31 -12.07 10.09 -8.70
N ARG A 32 -11.99 10.54 -7.45
CA ARG A 32 -11.22 11.73 -7.08
C ARG A 32 -9.77 11.30 -6.77
N TYR A 33 -8.82 11.98 -7.41
CA TYR A 33 -7.39 11.79 -7.15
C TYR A 33 -6.85 12.95 -6.32
N VAL A 34 -6.11 12.62 -5.25
CA VAL A 34 -5.52 13.61 -4.34
C VAL A 34 -4.02 13.34 -4.24
N MET A 35 -3.21 14.37 -4.44
CA MET A 35 -1.75 14.29 -4.33
C MET A 35 -1.28 15.14 -3.16
N ASN A 36 -0.76 14.50 -2.11
CA ASN A 36 -0.03 15.16 -1.05
C ASN A 36 1.49 15.03 -1.31
N PRO A 37 2.31 15.99 -0.88
CA PRO A 37 3.76 15.88 -0.98
C PRO A 37 4.27 14.61 -0.29
N ALA A 38 5.23 13.94 -0.88
CA ALA A 38 5.79 12.72 -0.29
C ALA A 38 6.48 12.97 1.06
N GLY A 39 7.11 14.11 1.21
CA GLY A 39 7.95 14.47 2.35
C GLY A 39 9.45 14.43 2.01
N ASP A 40 10.27 15.08 2.83
CA ASP A 40 11.72 15.18 2.61
C ASP A 40 12.37 13.78 2.68
N GLY A 41 13.14 13.43 1.67
CA GLY A 41 13.79 12.12 1.57
C GLY A 41 12.89 10.99 1.06
N PHE A 42 11.65 11.30 0.66
CA PHE A 42 10.68 10.34 0.14
C PHE A 42 10.18 10.73 -1.25
N LEU A 43 9.65 9.75 -1.98
CA LEU A 43 9.03 9.95 -3.28
C LEU A 43 7.78 9.08 -3.45
N HIS A 44 6.87 9.53 -4.29
CA HIS A 44 5.81 8.69 -4.84
C HIS A 44 6.36 7.96 -6.07
N PRO A 45 6.39 6.61 -6.07
CA PRO A 45 7.00 5.87 -7.18
C PRO A 45 6.18 5.88 -8.47
N VAL A 46 4.92 6.34 -8.39
CA VAL A 46 3.98 6.42 -9.51
C VAL A 46 3.26 7.76 -9.52
N THR A 47 2.78 8.17 -10.67
CA THR A 47 2.01 9.40 -10.87
C THR A 47 0.49 9.14 -10.83
N ILE A 48 -0.30 10.20 -10.68
CA ILE A 48 -1.77 10.12 -10.78
C ILE A 48 -2.19 9.56 -12.15
N ASP A 49 -1.54 9.99 -13.23
CA ASP A 49 -1.90 9.55 -14.58
C ASP A 49 -1.64 8.07 -14.81
N GLU A 50 -0.52 7.54 -14.30
CA GLU A 50 -0.23 6.11 -14.33
C GLU A 50 -1.25 5.30 -13.52
N VAL A 51 -1.62 5.76 -12.34
CA VAL A 51 -2.64 5.11 -11.52
C VAL A 51 -4.01 5.17 -12.22
N ARG A 52 -4.38 6.30 -12.80
CA ARG A 52 -5.62 6.46 -13.57
C ARG A 52 -5.66 5.51 -14.77
N GLN A 53 -4.57 5.45 -15.52
CA GLN A 53 -4.46 4.53 -16.66
C GLN A 53 -4.58 3.07 -16.20
N ARG A 54 -3.89 2.71 -15.14
CA ARG A 54 -3.94 1.33 -14.62
C ARG A 54 -5.34 0.94 -14.14
N ILE A 55 -6.04 1.85 -13.46
CA ILE A 55 -7.44 1.63 -13.05
C ILE A 55 -8.34 1.44 -14.27
N ALA A 56 -8.15 2.23 -15.33
CA ALA A 56 -8.93 2.13 -16.56
C ALA A 56 -8.73 0.80 -17.32
N GLU A 57 -7.62 0.10 -17.11
CA GLU A 57 -7.35 -1.22 -17.68
C GLU A 57 -8.06 -2.37 -16.95
N LEU A 58 -8.53 -2.11 -15.73
CA LEU A 58 -9.25 -3.11 -14.95
C LEU A 58 -10.73 -3.17 -15.35
N PRO A 59 -11.39 -4.33 -15.21
CA PRO A 59 -12.83 -4.42 -15.43
C PRO A 59 -13.60 -3.41 -14.58
N SER A 60 -14.52 -2.68 -15.20
CA SER A 60 -15.28 -1.58 -14.58
C SER A 60 -15.99 -1.99 -13.28
N ARG A 61 -16.49 -3.24 -13.19
CA ARG A 61 -17.10 -3.75 -11.96
C ARG A 61 -16.21 -3.69 -10.73
N PHE A 62 -14.87 -3.70 -10.91
CA PHE A 62 -13.92 -3.61 -9.80
C PHE A 62 -13.55 -2.16 -9.46
N THR A 63 -13.71 -1.25 -10.40
CA THR A 63 -13.29 0.14 -10.24
C THR A 63 -14.45 1.08 -9.91
N GLN A 64 -15.67 0.71 -10.26
CA GLN A 64 -16.89 1.49 -9.91
C GLN A 64 -17.03 1.79 -8.42
N PRO A 65 -16.70 0.88 -7.47
CA PRO A 65 -16.81 1.18 -6.05
C PRO A 65 -15.77 2.17 -5.53
N ILE A 66 -14.73 2.53 -6.29
CA ILE A 66 -13.65 3.39 -5.83
C ILE A 66 -14.08 4.86 -5.91
N GLU A 67 -14.00 5.59 -4.80
CA GLU A 67 -14.34 7.00 -4.74
C GLU A 67 -13.12 7.93 -4.70
N VAL A 68 -12.10 7.57 -3.94
CA VAL A 68 -10.89 8.39 -3.79
C VAL A 68 -9.64 7.53 -3.90
N VAL A 69 -8.63 8.03 -4.60
CA VAL A 69 -7.25 7.55 -4.52
C VAL A 69 -6.38 8.70 -4.06
N GLN A 70 -5.81 8.57 -2.87
CA GLN A 70 -4.92 9.56 -2.29
C GLN A 70 -3.49 9.08 -2.25
N PHE A 71 -2.58 9.92 -2.75
CA PHE A 71 -1.16 9.82 -2.48
C PHE A 71 -0.89 10.56 -1.17
N SER A 72 -0.53 9.81 -0.13
CA SER A 72 -0.34 10.34 1.22
C SER A 72 1.09 10.76 1.47
N SER A 73 1.30 11.73 2.35
CA SER A 73 2.64 12.10 2.81
C SER A 73 3.23 11.02 3.70
N MET A 74 4.57 10.94 3.75
CA MET A 74 5.25 10.14 4.77
C MET A 74 5.07 10.80 6.14
N THR A 75 4.79 9.99 7.14
CA THR A 75 4.76 10.41 8.53
C THR A 75 5.80 9.64 9.34
N ARG A 76 6.26 10.18 10.47
CA ARG A 76 7.19 9.49 11.36
C ARG A 76 6.70 8.09 11.72
N LYS A 77 5.41 7.94 11.94
CA LYS A 77 4.80 6.64 12.28
C LYS A 77 4.90 5.66 11.10
N ARG A 78 4.68 6.13 9.86
CA ARG A 78 4.78 5.32 8.64
C ARG A 78 6.21 4.91 8.34
N SER A 79 7.19 5.76 8.62
CA SER A 79 8.60 5.42 8.43
C SER A 79 9.08 4.30 9.37
N LEU A 80 8.47 4.18 10.55
CA LEU A 80 8.78 3.11 11.51
C LEU A 80 8.07 1.79 11.18
N PHE A 81 6.92 1.86 10.51
CA PHE A 81 6.11 0.70 10.13
C PHE A 81 5.74 0.82 8.65
N PRO A 82 6.63 0.38 7.76
CA PRO A 82 6.44 0.50 6.31
C PRO A 82 5.12 -0.11 5.87
N LEU A 83 4.37 0.67 5.12
CA LEU A 83 3.11 0.30 4.51
C LEU A 83 3.02 1.00 3.17
N TYR A 84 2.79 0.26 2.11
CA TYR A 84 2.75 0.81 0.75
C TYR A 84 1.38 1.34 0.36
N GLY A 85 0.33 0.72 0.87
CA GLY A 85 -1.04 1.11 0.60
C GLY A 85 -1.96 0.81 1.77
N MET A 86 -3.16 1.36 1.72
CA MET A 86 -4.24 1.07 2.67
C MET A 86 -5.59 1.35 2.02
N GLN A 87 -6.57 0.50 2.32
CA GLN A 87 -7.96 0.71 1.97
C GLN A 87 -8.76 1.15 3.20
N TRP A 88 -9.64 2.12 2.98
CA TRP A 88 -10.65 2.54 3.97
C TRP A 88 -11.97 2.86 3.29
N GLY A 89 -12.98 2.02 3.52
CA GLY A 89 -14.23 2.11 2.76
C GLY A 89 -13.98 2.00 1.25
N PRO A 90 -14.54 2.90 0.44
CA PRO A 90 -14.30 2.94 -1.01
C PRO A 90 -13.00 3.68 -1.40
N ASN A 91 -12.15 4.02 -0.44
CA ASN A 91 -11.00 4.89 -0.64
C ASN A 91 -9.69 4.11 -0.51
N ILE A 92 -8.73 4.48 -1.36
CA ILE A 92 -7.40 3.90 -1.44
C ILE A 92 -6.36 4.96 -1.12
N TYR A 93 -5.39 4.61 -0.29
CA TYR A 93 -4.28 5.45 0.11
C TYR A 93 -2.97 4.79 -0.32
N LEU A 94 -2.15 5.52 -1.07
CA LEU A 94 -0.82 5.08 -1.50
C LEU A 94 0.23 5.89 -0.74
N TYR A 95 1.18 5.21 -0.13
CA TYR A 95 2.23 5.83 0.66
C TYR A 95 3.52 5.96 -0.11
N PRO A 96 4.32 7.00 0.14
CA PRO A 96 5.62 7.16 -0.48
C PRO A 96 6.64 6.17 0.08
N ILE A 97 7.75 6.03 -0.61
CA ILE A 97 8.91 5.26 -0.17
C ILE A 97 10.14 6.15 -0.08
N GLU A 98 11.22 5.64 0.50
CA GLU A 98 12.49 6.32 0.53
C GLU A 98 13.00 6.65 -0.88
N ALA A 99 13.45 7.90 -1.09
CA ALA A 99 13.95 8.35 -2.40
C ALA A 99 15.19 7.60 -2.87
N SER A 100 15.93 6.96 -1.95
CA SER A 100 17.05 6.07 -2.25
C SER A 100 16.63 4.77 -2.95
N LEU A 101 15.34 4.43 -2.94
CA LEU A 101 14.79 3.14 -3.37
C LEU A 101 15.35 1.95 -2.57
N GLN A 102 15.82 2.20 -1.36
CA GLN A 102 16.33 1.20 -0.43
C GLN A 102 15.57 1.29 0.89
N GLU A 103 15.01 0.18 1.32
CA GLU A 103 14.27 0.07 2.57
C GLU A 103 15.04 -0.82 3.53
N THR A 104 15.19 -0.40 4.77
CA THR A 104 15.96 -1.12 5.79
C THR A 104 15.04 -1.71 6.85
N TYR A 105 15.25 -2.97 7.15
CA TYR A 105 14.48 -3.74 8.13
C TYR A 105 15.39 -4.35 9.18
N HIS A 106 15.00 -4.21 10.46
CA HIS A 106 15.74 -4.78 11.60
C HIS A 106 15.30 -6.20 11.96
N ARG A 107 14.54 -6.82 11.08
CA ARG A 107 14.05 -8.20 11.21
C ARG A 107 14.00 -8.88 9.84
N PRO A 108 14.05 -10.20 9.77
CA PRO A 108 13.84 -10.91 8.51
C PRO A 108 12.48 -10.56 7.90
N PRO A 109 12.40 -10.44 6.58
CA PRO A 109 11.12 -10.27 5.90
C PRO A 109 10.23 -11.49 6.09
N HIS A 110 8.92 -11.27 6.18
CA HIS A 110 7.98 -12.37 6.14
C HIS A 110 8.04 -13.09 4.77
N PRO A 111 7.75 -14.41 4.73
CA PRO A 111 7.81 -15.17 3.47
C PRO A 111 7.01 -14.52 2.32
N GLN A 112 5.86 -13.96 2.62
CA GLN A 112 5.04 -13.24 1.64
C GLN A 112 5.75 -11.99 1.09
N GLN A 113 6.37 -11.17 1.95
CA GLN A 113 7.14 -10.00 1.53
C GLN A 113 8.30 -10.38 0.62
N LEU A 114 8.98 -11.49 0.91
CA LEU A 114 10.05 -12.02 0.07
C LEU A 114 9.54 -12.38 -1.32
N VAL A 115 8.44 -13.10 -1.40
CA VAL A 115 7.87 -13.56 -2.66
C VAL A 115 7.37 -12.38 -3.48
N GLU A 116 6.57 -11.49 -2.89
CA GLU A 116 5.99 -10.34 -3.58
C GLU A 116 7.07 -9.41 -4.13
N ALA A 117 8.06 -9.03 -3.33
CA ALA A 117 9.14 -8.17 -3.80
C ALA A 117 9.90 -8.81 -4.99
N ARG A 118 10.22 -10.11 -4.89
CA ARG A 118 10.92 -10.83 -5.98
C ARG A 118 10.09 -10.93 -7.25
N MET A 119 8.79 -11.11 -7.14
CA MET A 119 7.89 -11.16 -8.31
C MET A 119 7.98 -9.89 -9.15
N TYR A 120 8.26 -8.75 -8.52
CA TYR A 120 8.35 -7.44 -9.15
C TYR A 120 9.78 -6.90 -9.30
N GLY A 121 10.80 -7.72 -9.06
CA GLY A 121 12.21 -7.36 -9.25
C GLY A 121 12.85 -6.64 -8.07
N GLY A 122 12.22 -6.63 -6.89
CA GLY A 122 12.86 -6.21 -5.65
C GLY A 122 13.91 -7.22 -5.17
N VAL A 123 15.02 -6.72 -4.69
CA VAL A 123 16.17 -7.54 -4.27
C VAL A 123 16.38 -7.41 -2.77
N TRP A 124 16.23 -8.53 -2.06
CA TRP A 124 16.53 -8.63 -0.64
C TRP A 124 17.98 -9.01 -0.41
N THR A 125 18.66 -8.27 0.45
CA THR A 125 20.04 -8.51 0.86
C THR A 125 20.12 -8.46 2.39
N GLN A 126 20.79 -9.44 2.98
CA GLN A 126 21.09 -9.41 4.41
C GLN A 126 22.49 -8.81 4.61
N ILE A 127 22.58 -7.79 5.46
CA ILE A 127 23.82 -7.09 5.80
C ILE A 127 23.97 -7.14 7.32
N GLY A 128 24.71 -8.13 7.84
CA GLY A 128 24.79 -8.38 9.28
C GLY A 128 23.42 -8.67 9.89
N PRO A 129 22.97 -7.91 10.92
CA PRO A 129 21.67 -8.12 11.55
C PRO A 129 20.50 -7.47 10.82
N ILE A 130 20.77 -6.67 9.78
CA ILE A 130 19.72 -5.95 9.03
C ILE A 130 19.44 -6.58 7.68
N TRP A 131 18.23 -6.37 7.21
CA TRP A 131 17.77 -6.73 5.88
C TRP A 131 17.49 -5.47 5.08
N GLN A 132 17.89 -5.46 3.82
CA GLN A 132 17.67 -4.36 2.89
C GLN A 132 16.90 -4.85 1.68
N LEU A 133 15.86 -4.12 1.32
CA LEU A 133 15.11 -4.30 0.08
C LEU A 133 15.47 -3.16 -0.87
N THR A 134 16.02 -3.51 -2.01
CA THR A 134 16.44 -2.55 -3.04
C THR A 134 15.57 -2.69 -4.27
N TRP A 135 15.13 -1.55 -4.79
CA TRP A 135 14.33 -1.43 -5.99
C TRP A 135 15.07 -0.67 -7.08
N THR A 136 14.68 -0.89 -8.33
CA THR A 136 14.92 0.04 -9.43
C THR A 136 13.71 0.94 -9.63
N PRO A 137 13.83 2.09 -10.33
CA PRO A 137 12.67 2.93 -10.64
C PRO A 137 11.54 2.15 -11.35
N ASP A 138 11.89 1.28 -12.30
CA ASP A 138 10.91 0.50 -13.05
C ASP A 138 10.26 -0.61 -12.18
N SER A 139 11.05 -1.29 -11.37
CA SER A 139 10.55 -2.38 -10.53
C SER A 139 9.61 -1.87 -9.44
N ILE A 140 9.92 -0.74 -8.80
CA ILE A 140 9.05 -0.15 -7.78
C ILE A 140 7.75 0.39 -8.39
N ARG A 141 7.83 0.99 -9.57
CA ARG A 141 6.66 1.46 -10.31
C ARG A 141 5.71 0.31 -10.68
N ASP A 142 6.26 -0.78 -11.22
CA ASP A 142 5.51 -1.99 -11.52
C ASP A 142 4.86 -2.59 -10.25
N PHE A 143 5.61 -2.66 -9.16
CA PHE A 143 5.11 -3.12 -7.86
C PHE A 143 3.94 -2.26 -7.35
N TYR A 144 4.05 -0.93 -7.44
CA TYR A 144 2.96 -0.04 -7.00
C TYR A 144 1.71 -0.16 -7.87
N LEU A 145 1.85 -0.21 -9.19
CA LEU A 145 0.70 -0.27 -10.11
C LEU A 145 0.03 -1.64 -10.12
N ASN A 146 0.81 -2.72 -10.05
CA ASN A 146 0.30 -4.07 -10.28
C ASN A 146 0.23 -4.95 -9.03
N ASN A 147 0.84 -4.54 -7.92
CA ASN A 147 0.64 -5.21 -6.64
C ASN A 147 -0.10 -4.30 -5.66
N VAL A 148 0.50 -3.20 -5.22
CA VAL A 148 -0.05 -2.35 -4.15
C VAL A 148 -1.44 -1.83 -4.50
N LEU A 149 -1.58 -1.12 -5.62
CA LEU A 149 -2.86 -0.56 -6.07
C LEU A 149 -3.93 -1.65 -6.26
N VAL A 150 -3.57 -2.74 -6.94
CA VAL A 150 -4.53 -3.82 -7.23
C VAL A 150 -4.90 -4.60 -5.97
N HIS A 151 -4.01 -4.74 -5.00
CA HIS A 151 -4.28 -5.30 -3.69
C HIS A 151 -5.33 -4.46 -2.93
N GLU A 152 -5.16 -3.13 -2.89
CA GLU A 152 -6.13 -2.24 -2.22
C GLU A 152 -7.49 -2.23 -2.95
N ILE A 153 -7.50 -2.33 -4.28
CA ILE A 153 -8.73 -2.55 -5.05
C ILE A 153 -9.38 -3.88 -4.68
N GLY A 154 -8.58 -4.92 -4.43
CA GLY A 154 -9.07 -6.19 -3.89
C GLY A 154 -9.81 -6.00 -2.57
N HIS A 155 -9.26 -5.24 -1.64
CA HIS A 155 -9.93 -4.92 -0.36
C HIS A 155 -11.23 -4.15 -0.55
N VAL A 156 -11.28 -3.18 -1.48
CA VAL A 156 -12.53 -2.45 -1.80
C VAL A 156 -13.63 -3.40 -2.29
N ASN A 157 -13.26 -4.44 -3.03
CA ASN A 157 -14.19 -5.41 -3.61
C ASN A 157 -14.50 -6.61 -2.69
N ASP A 158 -13.84 -6.71 -1.55
CA ASP A 158 -14.07 -7.82 -0.61
C ASP A 158 -15.27 -7.56 0.30
N GLN A 159 -16.44 -7.96 -0.16
CA GLN A 159 -17.69 -7.83 0.60
C GLN A 159 -18.04 -9.07 1.43
N ARG A 160 -17.26 -10.15 1.34
CA ARG A 160 -17.60 -11.44 1.96
C ARG A 160 -16.84 -11.72 3.23
N ASN A 161 -15.59 -11.30 3.29
CA ASN A 161 -14.71 -11.65 4.39
C ASN A 161 -14.81 -10.62 5.52
N THR A 162 -14.98 -11.09 6.74
CA THR A 162 -15.13 -10.25 7.94
C THR A 162 -13.87 -10.25 8.82
N ASN A 163 -13.02 -11.27 8.71
CA ASN A 163 -11.77 -11.33 9.46
C ASN A 163 -10.57 -10.88 8.61
N SER A 164 -9.60 -10.28 9.28
CA SER A 164 -8.40 -9.70 8.65
C SER A 164 -7.64 -10.70 7.78
N ALA A 165 -7.39 -11.91 8.26
CA ALA A 165 -6.62 -12.92 7.53
C ALA A 165 -7.30 -13.37 6.22
N ALA A 166 -8.64 -13.48 6.21
CA ALA A 166 -9.39 -13.82 5.00
C ALA A 166 -9.39 -12.66 4.01
N ARG A 167 -9.51 -11.42 4.49
CA ARG A 167 -9.43 -10.20 3.67
C ARG A 167 -8.07 -10.07 3.00
N GLU A 168 -6.98 -10.29 3.75
CA GLU A 168 -5.62 -10.27 3.19
C GLU A 168 -5.42 -11.36 2.13
N ARG A 169 -5.88 -12.60 2.37
CA ARG A 169 -5.79 -13.67 1.37
C ARG A 169 -6.53 -13.33 0.09
N TYR A 170 -7.72 -12.72 0.22
CA TYR A 170 -8.49 -12.29 -0.96
C TYR A 170 -7.78 -11.19 -1.74
N ALA A 171 -7.30 -10.15 -1.07
CA ALA A 171 -6.58 -9.04 -1.69
C ALA A 171 -5.28 -9.51 -2.39
N ASN A 172 -4.53 -10.43 -1.76
CA ASN A 172 -3.33 -11.04 -2.34
C ASN A 172 -3.64 -11.89 -3.58
N TRP A 173 -4.72 -12.69 -3.52
CA TRP A 173 -5.20 -13.41 -4.70
C TRP A 173 -5.61 -12.44 -5.81
N PHE A 174 -6.35 -11.40 -5.48
CA PHE A 174 -6.82 -10.38 -6.44
C PHE A 174 -5.64 -9.67 -7.12
N ALA A 175 -4.63 -9.26 -6.35
CA ALA A 175 -3.40 -8.66 -6.88
C ALA A 175 -2.63 -9.63 -7.78
N THR A 176 -2.60 -10.91 -7.44
CA THR A 176 -1.96 -11.92 -8.29
C THR A 176 -2.69 -12.11 -9.62
N GLU A 177 -4.02 -12.24 -9.61
CA GLU A 177 -4.81 -12.48 -10.83
C GLU A 177 -4.89 -11.25 -11.73
N TYR A 178 -5.29 -10.10 -11.16
CA TYR A 178 -5.58 -8.89 -11.93
C TYR A 178 -4.41 -7.92 -12.02
N GLY A 179 -3.39 -8.11 -11.21
CA GLY A 179 -2.13 -7.35 -11.25
C GLY A 179 -1.03 -8.12 -11.96
N TYR A 180 -0.46 -9.12 -11.30
CA TYR A 180 0.72 -9.83 -11.79
C TYR A 180 0.46 -10.63 -13.07
N ARG A 181 -0.48 -11.56 -13.05
CA ARG A 181 -0.76 -12.46 -14.19
C ARG A 181 -1.28 -11.71 -15.40
N SER A 182 -2.17 -10.75 -15.19
CA SER A 182 -2.79 -10.00 -16.29
C SER A 182 -1.80 -9.12 -17.06
N THR A 183 -0.69 -8.72 -16.44
CA THR A 183 0.32 -7.85 -17.07
C THR A 183 1.45 -8.64 -17.72
N ARG A 184 1.73 -9.88 -17.28
CA ARG A 184 2.84 -10.71 -17.79
C ARG A 184 2.44 -11.73 -18.85
N GLY A 185 1.16 -11.95 -19.06
CA GLY A 185 0.63 -12.81 -20.13
C GLY A 185 0.41 -12.12 -21.47
N ARG A 186 0.81 -10.87 -21.60
CA ARG A 186 0.64 -10.05 -22.82
C ARG A 186 1.96 -9.84 -23.55
N ILE A 187 2.75 -10.89 -23.71
CA ILE A 187 3.87 -10.91 -24.64
C ILE A 187 3.40 -11.51 -25.96
#